data_d3df091d56727b40da34649fe6aa2429
#
_entry.id   d3df091d56727b40da34649fe6aa2429
#
_cell.length_a   1.000
_cell.length_b   1.000
_cell.length_c   1.000
_cell.angle_alpha   90.00
_cell.angle_beta   90.00
_cell.angle_gamma   90.00
#
_symmetry.space_group_name_H-M   'P 1'
#
loop_
_entity.id
_entity.type
_entity.pdbx_description
1 polymer ?
#
loop_
_entity_poly.entity_id
_entity_poly.type
_entity_poly.pdbx_seq_one_letter_code
_entity_poly.pdbx_strand_id
1 'polypeptide(L)'
;MERLDKILSHLNYGSRKEVKEYIRKGYFMVNGETIYKDDFKVSPLDDEITFDGGVIEYNEFVYIMLNKPKDVISATFDPRYKTVIDLMPEYAKMSVFPVGRLDIDTEGLLIITNDGALAHRLLSPKYHVWKKYYLTFDGIYKEEYQHNFEEGIILDDGYKTLPARFEIIKENEAYIYIHEGKYHQVKRMLEALNMKVTYLKRV
;
A
#
# COMPACT_ATOMS: atom_id res chain seq x y z
N MET A 1 14.37 -10.23 -21.01
CA MET A 1 13.45 -10.04 -22.19
C MET A 1 12.06 -10.55 -21.84
N GLU A 2 11.05 -9.74 -22.05
CA GLU A 2 9.64 -10.07 -21.84
C GLU A 2 8.83 -9.97 -23.14
N ARG A 3 7.65 -10.58 -23.16
CA ARG A 3 6.77 -10.48 -24.35
C ARG A 3 6.15 -9.09 -24.42
N LEU A 4 6.15 -8.49 -25.61
CA LEU A 4 5.60 -7.16 -25.86
C LEU A 4 4.11 -7.08 -25.48
N ASP A 5 3.30 -8.11 -25.83
CA ASP A 5 1.88 -8.16 -25.47
C ASP A 5 1.63 -8.15 -23.94
N LYS A 6 2.54 -8.74 -23.16
CA LYS A 6 2.46 -8.75 -21.69
C LYS A 6 2.76 -7.36 -21.13
N ILE A 7 3.84 -6.73 -21.59
CA ILE A 7 4.26 -5.39 -21.17
C ILE A 7 3.17 -4.37 -21.45
N LEU A 8 2.70 -4.32 -22.70
CA LEU A 8 1.69 -3.35 -23.13
C LEU A 8 0.35 -3.52 -22.39
N SER A 9 -0.05 -4.77 -22.11
CA SER A 9 -1.22 -5.04 -21.30
C SER A 9 -1.04 -4.59 -19.86
N HIS A 10 0.17 -4.77 -19.29
CA HIS A 10 0.52 -4.29 -17.95
C HIS A 10 0.49 -2.75 -17.87
N LEU A 11 0.97 -2.08 -18.93
CA LEU A 11 0.95 -0.61 -19.07
C LEU A 11 -0.42 -0.05 -19.48
N ASN A 12 -1.43 -0.92 -19.53
CA ASN A 12 -2.80 -0.52 -19.75
C ASN A 12 -3.19 -0.03 -21.14
N TYR A 13 -2.44 -0.44 -22.17
CA TYR A 13 -2.82 -0.21 -23.56
C TYR A 13 -4.01 -1.07 -24.04
N GLY A 14 -4.58 -1.89 -23.18
CA GLY A 14 -5.74 -2.74 -23.40
C GLY A 14 -5.59 -4.12 -22.78
N SER A 15 -6.63 -4.97 -22.92
CA SER A 15 -6.53 -6.39 -22.59
C SER A 15 -5.48 -7.06 -23.48
N ARG A 16 -4.93 -8.20 -23.04
CA ARG A 16 -3.95 -8.95 -23.86
C ARG A 16 -4.46 -9.27 -25.27
N LYS A 17 -5.77 -9.46 -25.44
CA LYS A 17 -6.39 -9.73 -26.74
C LYS A 17 -6.35 -8.49 -27.63
N GLU A 18 -6.75 -7.34 -27.11
CA GLU A 18 -6.73 -6.06 -27.82
C GLU A 18 -5.31 -5.64 -28.19
N VAL A 19 -4.38 -5.74 -27.24
CA VAL A 19 -2.96 -5.43 -27.49
C VAL A 19 -2.38 -6.28 -28.62
N LYS A 20 -2.69 -7.59 -28.66
CA LYS A 20 -2.26 -8.44 -29.78
C LYS A 20 -2.83 -8.00 -31.13
N GLU A 21 -4.08 -7.54 -31.16
CA GLU A 21 -4.68 -7.00 -32.37
C GLU A 21 -3.98 -5.70 -32.82
N TYR A 22 -3.65 -4.82 -31.89
CA TYR A 22 -2.91 -3.59 -32.18
C TYR A 22 -1.49 -3.87 -32.68
N ILE A 23 -0.77 -4.82 -32.08
CA ILE A 23 0.55 -5.25 -32.55
C ILE A 23 0.46 -5.78 -34.00
N ARG A 24 -0.49 -6.67 -34.27
CA ARG A 24 -0.68 -7.23 -35.64
C ARG A 24 -1.05 -6.19 -36.69
N LYS A 25 -1.67 -5.08 -36.26
CA LYS A 25 -1.97 -3.92 -37.12
C LYS A 25 -0.79 -2.96 -37.28
N GLY A 26 0.33 -3.20 -36.59
CA GLY A 26 1.56 -2.41 -36.72
C GLY A 26 1.52 -1.07 -35.98
N TYR A 27 0.71 -0.93 -34.94
CA TYR A 27 0.64 0.30 -34.13
C TYR A 27 1.85 0.51 -33.20
N PHE A 28 2.63 -0.53 -32.97
CA PHE A 28 3.80 -0.46 -32.10
C PHE A 28 5.10 -0.60 -32.88
N MET A 29 6.08 0.19 -32.46
CA MET A 29 7.45 0.06 -32.96
C MET A 29 8.37 -0.27 -31.78
N VAL A 30 9.47 -0.96 -32.08
CA VAL A 30 10.56 -1.24 -31.14
C VAL A 30 11.86 -0.82 -31.83
N ASN A 31 12.61 0.10 -31.22
CA ASN A 31 13.84 0.66 -31.78
C ASN A 31 13.67 1.19 -33.22
N GLY A 32 12.51 1.81 -33.50
CA GLY A 32 12.18 2.34 -34.81
C GLY A 32 11.66 1.34 -35.86
N GLU A 33 11.57 0.04 -35.52
CA GLU A 33 11.03 -1.00 -36.38
C GLU A 33 9.59 -1.36 -36.01
N THR A 34 8.67 -1.39 -36.97
CA THR A 34 7.26 -1.77 -36.75
C THR A 34 7.16 -3.25 -36.43
N ILE A 35 6.49 -3.60 -35.35
CA ILE A 35 6.32 -4.97 -34.88
C ILE A 35 4.92 -5.48 -35.26
N TYR A 36 4.85 -6.65 -35.89
CA TYR A 36 3.61 -7.34 -36.26
C TYR A 36 3.40 -8.66 -35.50
N LYS A 37 4.46 -9.16 -34.84
CA LYS A 37 4.45 -10.43 -34.13
C LYS A 37 4.08 -10.22 -32.67
N ASP A 38 2.93 -10.75 -32.25
CA ASP A 38 2.34 -10.50 -30.92
C ASP A 38 3.10 -11.17 -29.76
N ASP A 39 3.97 -12.13 -30.02
CA ASP A 39 4.86 -12.77 -29.06
C ASP A 39 6.31 -12.23 -29.11
N PHE A 40 6.53 -11.13 -29.83
CA PHE A 40 7.83 -10.48 -29.91
C PHE A 40 8.36 -10.17 -28.51
N LYS A 41 9.65 -10.39 -28.30
CA LYS A 41 10.32 -10.20 -27.00
C LYS A 41 11.15 -8.92 -27.03
N VAL A 42 10.99 -8.12 -26.00
CA VAL A 42 11.71 -6.86 -25.81
C VAL A 42 12.42 -6.85 -24.46
N SER A 43 13.44 -6.03 -24.32
CA SER A 43 14.06 -5.63 -23.05
C SER A 43 13.50 -4.25 -22.68
N PRO A 44 12.49 -4.15 -21.82
CA PRO A 44 11.77 -2.89 -21.61
C PRO A 44 12.63 -1.74 -21.07
N LEU A 45 13.81 -2.05 -20.49
CA LEU A 45 14.76 -1.06 -19.97
C LEU A 45 15.75 -0.58 -21.02
N ASP A 46 15.98 -1.38 -22.10
CA ASP A 46 17.00 -1.12 -23.09
C ASP A 46 16.38 -0.76 -24.46
N ASP A 47 15.20 -1.33 -24.75
CA ASP A 47 14.52 -1.11 -26.03
C ASP A 47 13.55 0.07 -25.95
N GLU A 48 13.60 0.97 -26.92
CA GLU A 48 12.61 2.03 -27.07
C GLU A 48 11.34 1.46 -27.71
N ILE A 49 10.24 1.50 -26.97
CA ILE A 49 8.92 1.09 -27.47
C ILE A 49 8.10 2.35 -27.77
N THR A 50 7.50 2.42 -28.96
CA THR A 50 6.61 3.54 -29.31
C THR A 50 5.23 3.05 -29.73
N PHE A 51 4.22 3.87 -29.47
CA PHE A 51 2.83 3.70 -29.92
C PHE A 51 2.36 4.98 -30.58
N ASP A 52 1.94 4.88 -31.84
CA ASP A 52 1.47 6.03 -32.64
C ASP A 52 2.45 7.24 -32.57
N GLY A 53 3.75 6.97 -32.62
CA GLY A 53 4.83 7.96 -32.56
C GLY A 53 5.19 8.49 -31.17
N GLY A 54 4.45 8.12 -30.14
CA GLY A 54 4.77 8.46 -28.74
C GLY A 54 5.60 7.37 -28.07
N VAL A 55 6.68 7.77 -27.36
CA VAL A 55 7.51 6.84 -26.59
C VAL A 55 6.71 6.32 -25.39
N ILE A 56 6.74 5.01 -25.19
CA ILE A 56 6.14 4.34 -24.04
C ILE A 56 7.17 4.28 -22.90
N GLU A 57 6.91 4.99 -21.81
CA GLU A 57 7.70 4.83 -20.60
C GLU A 57 7.34 3.52 -19.90
N TYR A 58 8.32 2.64 -19.72
CA TYR A 58 8.16 1.40 -18.98
C TYR A 58 8.59 1.58 -17.54
N ASN A 59 7.62 1.49 -16.64
CA ASN A 59 7.86 1.37 -15.21
C ASN A 59 7.32 0.02 -14.74
N GLU A 60 8.22 -0.91 -14.42
CA GLU A 60 7.86 -2.24 -13.92
C GLU A 60 7.04 -2.14 -12.64
N PHE A 61 7.47 -1.23 -11.75
CA PHE A 61 6.82 -1.01 -10.48
C PHE A 61 6.36 0.44 -10.31
N VAL A 62 5.23 0.57 -9.66
CA VAL A 62 4.65 1.86 -9.28
C VAL A 62 4.69 1.96 -7.75
N TYR A 63 5.14 3.11 -7.26
CA TYR A 63 5.19 3.42 -5.83
C TYR A 63 4.50 4.74 -5.57
N ILE A 64 3.37 4.69 -4.87
CA ILE A 64 2.56 5.85 -4.56
C ILE A 64 2.50 6.00 -3.04
N MET A 65 2.80 7.18 -2.57
CA MET A 65 2.66 7.55 -1.17
C MET A 65 1.34 8.30 -0.99
N LEU A 66 0.35 7.63 -0.41
CA LEU A 66 -0.97 8.17 -0.16
C LEU A 66 -1.08 8.64 1.29
N ASN A 67 -1.57 9.86 1.50
CA ASN A 67 -2.13 10.26 2.77
C ASN A 67 -3.61 9.83 2.79
N LYS A 68 -3.88 8.60 3.26
CA LYS A 68 -5.23 8.03 3.24
C LYS A 68 -6.19 8.92 4.04
N PRO A 69 -7.29 9.36 3.47
CA PRO A 69 -8.32 10.06 4.22
C PRO A 69 -9.16 9.10 5.07
N LYS A 70 -9.90 9.66 6.03
CA LYS A 70 -10.98 8.98 6.74
C LYS A 70 -12.08 8.53 5.76
N ASP A 71 -12.88 7.56 6.19
CA ASP A 71 -14.04 7.00 5.47
C ASP A 71 -13.73 6.31 4.13
N VAL A 72 -12.46 5.91 3.95
CA VAL A 72 -11.98 5.12 2.81
C VAL A 72 -11.29 3.86 3.32
N ILE A 73 -11.57 2.71 2.72
CA ILE A 73 -10.97 1.43 3.13
C ILE A 73 -9.69 1.12 2.36
N SER A 74 -8.76 0.41 3.02
CA SER A 74 -7.51 -0.08 2.43
C SER A 74 -7.74 -1.39 1.68
N ALA A 75 -8.42 -1.29 0.53
CA ALA A 75 -8.73 -2.42 -0.37
C ALA A 75 -8.54 -2.00 -1.82
N THR A 76 -8.42 -2.98 -2.71
CA THR A 76 -8.37 -2.74 -4.17
C THR A 76 -9.76 -2.59 -4.77
N PHE A 77 -10.74 -3.25 -4.19
CA PHE A 77 -12.15 -3.18 -4.59
C PHE A 77 -13.05 -3.52 -3.40
N ASP A 78 -14.18 -2.83 -3.31
CA ASP A 78 -15.27 -3.17 -2.38
C ASP A 78 -16.60 -2.69 -2.97
N PRO A 79 -17.70 -3.46 -2.87
CA PRO A 79 -18.99 -3.07 -3.46
C PRO A 79 -19.79 -2.05 -2.63
N ARG A 80 -19.37 -1.76 -1.40
CA ARG A 80 -20.10 -0.91 -0.44
C ARG A 80 -19.32 0.34 -0.04
N TYR A 81 -18.02 0.23 0.07
CA TYR A 81 -17.16 1.29 0.58
C TYR A 81 -16.20 1.78 -0.48
N LYS A 82 -15.97 3.10 -0.48
CA LYS A 82 -14.92 3.70 -1.30
C LYS A 82 -13.56 3.15 -0.89
N THR A 83 -12.77 2.71 -1.86
CA THR A 83 -11.44 2.14 -1.64
C THR A 83 -10.34 3.17 -1.88
N VAL A 84 -9.13 2.86 -1.43
CA VAL A 84 -7.95 3.68 -1.72
C VAL A 84 -7.64 3.74 -3.22
N ILE A 85 -8.01 2.72 -3.99
CA ILE A 85 -7.80 2.72 -5.46
C ILE A 85 -8.81 3.63 -6.17
N ASP A 86 -10.02 3.79 -5.64
CA ASP A 86 -11.01 4.73 -6.18
C ASP A 86 -10.58 6.20 -6.04
N LEU A 87 -9.56 6.50 -5.23
CA LEU A 87 -8.96 7.84 -5.11
C LEU A 87 -7.96 8.14 -6.23
N MET A 88 -7.54 7.12 -6.98
CA MET A 88 -6.49 7.21 -8.00
C MET A 88 -6.84 6.34 -9.22
N PRO A 89 -7.95 6.67 -9.93
CA PRO A 89 -8.49 5.84 -11.01
C PRO A 89 -7.50 5.61 -12.16
N GLU A 90 -6.54 6.51 -12.35
CA GLU A 90 -5.45 6.39 -13.34
C GLU A 90 -4.55 5.17 -13.10
N TYR A 91 -4.42 4.73 -11.84
CA TYR A 91 -3.62 3.56 -11.47
C TYR A 91 -4.43 2.27 -11.34
N ALA A 92 -5.77 2.32 -11.42
CA ALA A 92 -6.66 1.17 -11.18
C ALA A 92 -6.33 -0.05 -12.05
N LYS A 93 -5.83 0.19 -13.26
CA LYS A 93 -5.48 -0.87 -14.20
C LYS A 93 -4.03 -1.37 -14.06
N MET A 94 -3.18 -0.73 -13.28
CA MET A 94 -1.79 -1.13 -13.05
C MET A 94 -1.63 -2.22 -11.98
N SER A 95 -2.74 -2.87 -11.59
CA SER A 95 -2.76 -3.92 -10.57
C SER A 95 -2.11 -3.51 -9.25
N VAL A 96 -2.19 -2.22 -8.91
CA VAL A 96 -1.66 -1.69 -7.65
C VAL A 96 -2.55 -2.10 -6.47
N PHE A 97 -1.94 -2.25 -5.30
CA PHE A 97 -2.62 -2.60 -4.06
C PHE A 97 -1.99 -1.88 -2.87
N PRO A 98 -2.73 -1.70 -1.77
CA PRO A 98 -2.21 -1.07 -0.57
C PRO A 98 -1.24 -2.00 0.17
N VAL A 99 -0.09 -1.44 0.61
CA VAL A 99 0.89 -2.12 1.47
C VAL A 99 0.42 -2.07 2.91
N GLY A 100 -0.30 -3.08 3.31
CA GLY A 100 -0.99 -3.15 4.58
C GLY A 100 -2.33 -2.42 4.57
N ARG A 101 -2.93 -2.38 5.75
CA ARG A 101 -4.29 -1.84 5.91
C ARG A 101 -4.31 -0.85 7.07
N LEU A 102 -4.93 0.30 6.82
CA LEU A 102 -5.41 1.21 7.84
C LEU A 102 -6.92 1.03 7.95
N ASP A 103 -7.45 1.16 9.14
CA ASP A 103 -8.89 1.10 9.39
C ASP A 103 -9.61 2.22 8.61
N ILE A 104 -10.91 2.09 8.42
CA ILE A 104 -11.72 3.05 7.67
C ILE A 104 -11.63 4.47 8.27
N ASP A 105 -11.57 4.57 9.60
CA ASP A 105 -11.47 5.81 10.36
C ASP A 105 -10.02 6.24 10.66
N THR A 106 -9.01 5.44 10.29
CA THR A 106 -7.59 5.77 10.45
C THR A 106 -7.07 6.47 9.21
N GLU A 107 -6.36 7.55 9.40
CA GLU A 107 -5.77 8.37 8.35
C GLU A 107 -4.26 8.11 8.19
N GLY A 108 -3.66 8.77 7.18
CA GLY A 108 -2.22 8.95 7.08
C GLY A 108 -1.52 8.04 6.07
N LEU A 109 -0.23 7.85 6.27
CA LEU A 109 0.68 7.24 5.32
C LEU A 109 0.29 5.81 4.94
N LEU A 110 -0.01 5.60 3.67
CA LEU A 110 -0.24 4.30 3.07
C LEU A 110 0.49 4.21 1.74
N ILE A 111 1.33 3.21 1.58
CA ILE A 111 2.01 2.95 0.31
C ILE A 111 1.08 2.11 -0.56
N ILE A 112 0.95 2.50 -1.83
CA ILE A 112 0.24 1.76 -2.87
C ILE A 112 1.28 1.35 -3.92
N THR A 113 1.31 0.08 -4.30
CA THR A 113 2.29 -0.43 -5.27
C THR A 113 1.79 -1.71 -5.93
N ASN A 114 2.42 -2.11 -7.03
CA ASN A 114 2.31 -3.43 -7.64
C ASN A 114 3.54 -4.33 -7.35
N ASP A 115 4.52 -3.83 -6.54
CA ASP A 115 5.68 -4.60 -6.09
C ASP A 115 5.34 -5.46 -4.86
N GLY A 116 4.96 -6.72 -5.11
CA GLY A 116 4.66 -7.69 -4.06
C GLY A 116 5.85 -8.03 -3.17
N ALA A 117 7.07 -7.99 -3.70
CA ALA A 117 8.28 -8.30 -2.94
C ALA A 117 8.58 -7.19 -1.91
N LEU A 118 8.46 -5.93 -2.32
CA LEU A 118 8.57 -4.79 -1.40
C LEU A 118 7.47 -4.84 -0.34
N ALA A 119 6.22 -5.04 -0.76
CA ALA A 119 5.08 -5.12 0.17
C ALA A 119 5.29 -6.21 1.24
N HIS A 120 5.74 -7.40 0.83
CA HIS A 120 6.06 -8.47 1.77
C HIS A 120 7.16 -8.07 2.76
N ARG A 121 8.22 -7.40 2.31
CA ARG A 121 9.30 -6.91 3.21
C ARG A 121 8.79 -5.89 4.21
N LEU A 122 7.94 -4.95 3.78
CA LEU A 122 7.41 -3.90 4.65
C LEU A 122 6.38 -4.41 5.67
N LEU A 123 5.65 -5.49 5.33
CA LEU A 123 4.56 -6.00 6.16
C LEU A 123 5.00 -7.12 7.11
N SER A 124 5.98 -7.90 6.72
CA SER A 124 6.43 -9.05 7.50
C SER A 124 7.07 -8.61 8.83
N PRO A 125 6.61 -9.12 9.98
CA PRO A 125 7.20 -8.81 11.28
C PRO A 125 8.69 -9.16 11.37
N LYS A 126 9.17 -10.10 10.54
CA LYS A 126 10.57 -10.51 10.46
C LYS A 126 11.54 -9.35 10.17
N TYR A 127 11.07 -8.33 9.44
CA TYR A 127 11.92 -7.19 9.07
C TYR A 127 11.81 -6.01 10.04
N HIS A 128 10.99 -6.13 11.09
CA HIS A 128 10.86 -5.13 12.16
C HIS A 128 10.65 -3.69 11.66
N VAL A 129 9.90 -3.51 10.57
CA VAL A 129 9.60 -2.18 10.05
C VAL A 129 8.65 -1.45 10.99
N TRP A 130 9.14 -0.42 11.64
CA TRP A 130 8.39 0.41 12.55
C TRP A 130 7.34 1.24 11.82
N LYS A 131 6.14 1.28 12.39
CA LYS A 131 5.01 2.10 11.95
C LYS A 131 4.71 3.08 13.07
N LYS A 132 4.90 4.36 12.80
CA LYS A 132 4.63 5.43 13.74
C LYS A 132 3.21 5.95 13.54
N TYR A 133 2.48 6.10 14.63
CA TYR A 133 1.14 6.69 14.62
C TYR A 133 1.10 7.85 15.60
N TYR A 134 0.49 8.95 15.17
CA TYR A 134 -0.01 9.99 16.04
C TYR A 134 -1.43 9.62 16.45
N LEU A 135 -1.77 9.82 17.71
CA LEU A 135 -3.10 9.54 18.22
C LEU A 135 -3.55 10.53 19.29
N THR A 136 -4.88 10.70 19.36
CA THR A 136 -5.54 11.28 20.54
C THR A 136 -6.38 10.20 21.21
N PHE A 137 -6.59 10.32 22.52
CA PHE A 137 -7.34 9.34 23.30
C PHE A 137 -8.08 9.97 24.46
N ASP A 138 -9.17 9.33 24.88
CA ASP A 138 -9.84 9.59 26.15
C ASP A 138 -9.32 8.60 27.19
N GLY A 139 -9.32 9.03 28.46
CA GLY A 139 -8.83 8.24 29.61
C GLY A 139 -7.62 8.87 30.26
N ILE A 140 -7.14 8.25 31.32
CA ILE A 140 -6.00 8.74 32.11
C ILE A 140 -4.79 7.86 31.83
N TYR A 141 -3.76 8.44 31.23
CA TYR A 141 -2.46 7.78 31.10
C TYR A 141 -1.78 7.74 32.48
N LYS A 142 -1.19 6.58 32.81
CA LYS A 142 -0.38 6.38 34.01
C LYS A 142 1.02 5.97 33.62
N GLU A 143 2.03 6.47 34.29
CA GLU A 143 3.44 6.15 34.01
C GLU A 143 3.73 4.64 34.02
N GLU A 144 3.03 3.87 34.87
CA GLU A 144 3.14 2.40 34.91
C GLU A 144 2.77 1.73 33.59
N TYR A 145 1.96 2.37 32.74
CA TYR A 145 1.58 1.84 31.43
C TYR A 145 2.74 1.82 30.41
N GLN A 146 3.78 2.63 30.64
CA GLN A 146 4.97 2.60 29.80
C GLN A 146 5.58 1.19 29.74
N HIS A 147 5.70 0.55 30.87
CA HIS A 147 6.20 -0.83 30.96
C HIS A 147 5.32 -1.83 30.22
N ASN A 148 3.99 -1.66 30.25
CA ASN A 148 3.08 -2.53 29.51
C ASN A 148 3.31 -2.45 27.97
N PHE A 149 3.57 -1.26 27.43
CA PHE A 149 3.91 -1.12 26.02
C PHE A 149 5.24 -1.78 25.67
N GLU A 150 6.25 -1.64 26.53
CA GLU A 150 7.59 -2.20 26.32
C GLU A 150 7.62 -3.74 26.43
N GLU A 151 6.79 -4.33 27.27
CA GLU A 151 6.66 -5.79 27.46
C GLU A 151 5.67 -6.45 26.48
N GLY A 152 4.82 -5.64 25.86
CA GLY A 152 3.69 -6.09 25.06
C GLY A 152 2.41 -6.28 25.88
N ILE A 153 1.31 -5.85 25.30
CA ILE A 153 -0.02 -5.79 25.91
C ILE A 153 -0.84 -7.02 25.52
N ILE A 154 -1.54 -7.62 26.49
CA ILE A 154 -2.48 -8.70 26.22
C ILE A 154 -3.80 -8.07 25.76
N LEU A 155 -4.20 -8.40 24.52
CA LEU A 155 -5.44 -7.94 23.94
C LEU A 155 -6.65 -8.77 24.41
N ASP A 156 -7.84 -8.30 24.10
CA ASP A 156 -9.13 -8.91 24.47
C ASP A 156 -9.33 -10.37 23.97
N ASP A 157 -8.61 -10.76 22.91
CA ASP A 157 -8.58 -12.13 22.39
C ASP A 157 -7.46 -13.01 22.99
N GLY A 158 -6.72 -12.50 23.98
CA GLY A 158 -5.60 -13.18 24.63
C GLY A 158 -4.27 -13.08 23.88
N TYR A 159 -4.22 -12.42 22.72
CA TYR A 159 -2.97 -12.21 21.99
C TYR A 159 -2.08 -11.21 22.76
N LYS A 160 -0.84 -11.59 23.04
CA LYS A 160 0.18 -10.66 23.55
C LYS A 160 0.88 -9.98 22.39
N THR A 161 0.78 -8.65 22.30
CA THR A 161 1.44 -7.87 21.25
C THR A 161 2.97 -7.94 21.39
N LEU A 162 3.65 -7.67 20.29
CA LEU A 162 5.08 -7.39 20.33
C LEU A 162 5.34 -6.07 21.09
N PRO A 163 6.55 -5.88 21.64
CA PRO A 163 6.96 -4.62 22.24
C PRO A 163 6.66 -3.42 21.37
N ALA A 164 6.16 -2.36 21.98
CA ALA A 164 5.85 -1.08 21.34
C ALA A 164 6.53 0.07 22.10
N ARG A 165 6.68 1.22 21.43
CA ARG A 165 7.07 2.47 22.09
C ARG A 165 5.85 3.36 22.18
N PHE A 166 5.65 3.99 23.33
CA PHE A 166 4.57 4.94 23.53
C PHE A 166 5.17 6.24 24.08
N GLU A 167 4.92 7.35 23.42
CA GLU A 167 5.51 8.65 23.74
C GLU A 167 4.39 9.68 23.93
N ILE A 168 4.15 10.12 25.14
CA ILE A 168 3.23 11.21 25.43
C ILE A 168 3.80 12.52 24.90
N ILE A 169 2.99 13.26 24.13
CA ILE A 169 3.32 14.59 23.62
C ILE A 169 2.78 15.66 24.59
N LYS A 170 1.54 15.51 24.94
CA LYS A 170 0.82 16.33 25.93
C LYS A 170 -0.40 15.54 26.43
N GLU A 171 -1.21 16.16 27.29
CA GLU A 171 -2.42 15.52 27.78
C GLU A 171 -3.28 14.97 26.64
N ASN A 172 -3.60 13.67 26.70
CA ASN A 172 -4.42 12.94 25.74
C ASN A 172 -3.89 12.91 24.28
N GLU A 173 -2.61 13.21 24.06
CA GLU A 173 -1.97 13.09 22.75
C GLU A 173 -0.65 12.31 22.87
N ALA A 174 -0.42 11.38 21.96
CA ALA A 174 0.77 10.54 21.96
C ALA A 174 1.22 10.12 20.56
N TYR A 175 2.46 9.65 20.49
CA TYR A 175 2.91 8.76 19.42
C TYR A 175 2.97 7.32 19.93
N ILE A 176 2.58 6.40 19.07
CA ILE A 176 2.84 4.97 19.28
C ILE A 176 3.61 4.41 18.07
N TYR A 177 4.59 3.54 18.36
CA TYR A 177 5.40 2.85 17.37
C TYR A 177 5.20 1.36 17.54
N ILE A 178 4.77 0.69 16.47
CA ILE A 178 4.59 -0.76 16.41
C ILE A 178 5.29 -1.32 15.18
N HIS A 179 5.73 -2.58 15.23
CA HIS A 179 6.37 -3.26 14.09
C HIS A 179 5.62 -4.51 13.63
N GLU A 180 4.38 -4.65 14.06
CA GLU A 180 3.39 -5.61 13.59
C GLU A 180 2.09 -4.91 13.18
N GLY A 181 1.02 -5.62 12.89
CA GLY A 181 -0.26 -5.02 12.49
C GLY A 181 -1.41 -6.00 12.63
N LYS A 182 -1.88 -6.21 13.87
CA LYS A 182 -3.09 -6.98 14.14
C LYS A 182 -4.34 -6.12 13.93
N TYR A 183 -5.48 -6.78 13.82
CA TYR A 183 -6.76 -6.12 13.68
C TYR A 183 -6.99 -5.10 14.79
N HIS A 184 -7.22 -3.84 14.43
CA HIS A 184 -7.42 -2.69 15.34
C HIS A 184 -6.37 -2.58 16.45
N GLN A 185 -5.11 -2.98 16.19
CA GLN A 185 -4.12 -3.21 17.24
C GLN A 185 -3.92 -2.02 18.18
N VAL A 186 -3.69 -0.81 17.65
CA VAL A 186 -3.45 0.39 18.47
C VAL A 186 -4.65 0.70 19.34
N LYS A 187 -5.87 0.60 18.81
CA LYS A 187 -7.11 0.84 19.56
C LYS A 187 -7.26 -0.15 20.71
N ARG A 188 -7.10 -1.44 20.43
CA ARG A 188 -7.20 -2.53 21.41
C ARG A 188 -6.11 -2.46 22.49
N MET A 189 -4.90 -2.02 22.11
CA MET A 189 -3.81 -1.81 23.09
C MET A 189 -4.18 -0.74 24.11
N LEU A 190 -4.75 0.39 23.66
CA LEU A 190 -5.18 1.44 24.58
C LEU A 190 -6.40 1.01 25.39
N GLU A 191 -7.37 0.32 24.77
CA GLU A 191 -8.55 -0.21 25.46
C GLU A 191 -8.19 -1.17 26.60
N ALA A 192 -7.18 -2.02 26.42
CA ALA A 192 -6.65 -2.91 27.46
C ALA A 192 -6.08 -2.14 28.68
N LEU A 193 -5.74 -0.87 28.50
CA LEU A 193 -5.25 0.03 29.54
C LEU A 193 -6.32 1.08 29.96
N ASN A 194 -7.60 0.83 29.68
CA ASN A 194 -8.73 1.72 29.96
C ASN A 194 -8.61 3.11 29.33
N MET A 195 -7.97 3.19 28.16
CA MET A 195 -7.93 4.39 27.31
C MET A 195 -8.61 4.10 25.99
N LYS A 196 -9.26 5.11 25.39
CA LYS A 196 -9.97 4.97 24.11
C LYS A 196 -9.40 5.90 23.07
N VAL A 197 -8.92 5.36 21.95
CA VAL A 197 -8.46 6.16 20.81
C VAL A 197 -9.63 6.93 20.21
N THR A 198 -9.48 8.24 20.09
CA THR A 198 -10.46 9.15 19.47
C THR A 198 -10.03 9.61 18.07
N TYR A 199 -8.73 9.64 17.81
CA TYR A 199 -8.15 9.91 16.49
C TYR A 199 -6.88 9.09 16.31
N LEU A 200 -6.65 8.60 15.08
CA LEU A 200 -5.47 7.80 14.74
C LEU A 200 -4.97 8.16 13.33
N LYS A 201 -3.69 8.48 13.24
CA LYS A 201 -3.04 8.80 11.96
C LYS A 201 -1.66 8.19 11.89
N ARG A 202 -1.38 7.42 10.82
CA ARG A 202 -0.02 6.97 10.54
C ARG A 202 0.82 8.10 9.91
N VAL A 203 2.02 8.37 10.48
CA VAL A 203 2.92 9.47 10.12
C VAL A 203 4.30 8.97 9.69
#